data_01a972342020ae14b7a32a11e6251500
#
_entry.id   01a972342020ae14b7a32a11e6251500
#
_cell.length_a   1.000
_cell.length_b   1.000
_cell.length_c   1.000
_cell.angle_alpha   90.00
_cell.angle_beta   90.00
_cell.angle_gamma   90.00
#
_symmetry.space_group_name_H-M   'P 1'
#
loop_
_entity.id
_entity.type
_entity.pdbx_description
1 polymer ?
#
loop_
_entity_poly.entity_id
_entity_poly.type
_entity_poly.pdbx_seq_one_letter_code
_entity_poly.pdbx_strand_id
1 'polypeptide(L)'
;MNGDVKDPTNDTAATWLLGGIASAAVLVGGGASISLHLGSALSDTEQNVPANPADVVSQLYTGDLVWPTGATIVAVFFTLLLLVLLGAVAVGLARHRAGRSRVDDAAKYLGSIKDLRSLTEKSCRAAADRLGTSIEKGCPPGVPLGVMVGTNARLYADIESTHVDIWGPRTGKTTSRVVPAILAAIGSVLTTSNKRDVVDITRAYRAEVGTIRVFDPQRVAHEPPTWFWDPLSWVRSETATTAATDDVDDVFTDVSVHERKAAALAKQFAVGPDGQAASKDAFFDPEGEDLLASLILAAATSRYGITQVYRWVTDEQNLEPIQLLREGGYSLMADGLSAHYNATPKQRSGVFTTAKKMINCLKLSSVHPWIERTGPGDTRPEFDPATFARSQTDTLYSLSKEGVGSVGPLVTALTVAVCDEILDYASEIEGGRLRTPVLFALDEVANVVRWQELPGLYSHFGSRGIIIMSILQSWSQGVRCWGEDGMKALWSAANVKVYGGGVAVDDGPFLRNMSTAVGDHYELSGSVSSGRGGGSQSRQRTKVRTLTEDALEALPRGRALVRSSGNLPVLIKTVQWSNGPYADAVAAAQERADKAADDRAGTVRLDKTPEFSGTEATPL
;
A
#
# COMPACT_ATOMS: atom_id res chain seq x y z
N MET A 1 -11.93 -25.63 28.34
CA MET A 1 -13.05 -24.70 28.22
C MET A 1 -13.99 -25.26 27.17
N ASN A 2 -15.14 -25.80 27.60
CA ASN A 2 -16.15 -26.43 26.74
C ASN A 2 -16.97 -25.33 26.07
N GLY A 3 -16.74 -25.09 24.78
CA GLY A 3 -17.61 -24.30 23.97
C GLY A 3 -18.63 -25.20 23.28
N ASP A 4 -19.89 -25.04 23.58
CA ASP A 4 -21.00 -25.73 22.93
C ASP A 4 -20.99 -25.45 21.42
N VAL A 5 -20.72 -26.48 20.63
CA VAL A 5 -20.81 -26.47 19.17
C VAL A 5 -22.26 -26.77 18.79
N LYS A 6 -23.02 -25.75 18.38
CA LYS A 6 -24.32 -25.94 17.73
C LYS A 6 -24.15 -26.56 16.36
N ASP A 7 -24.72 -27.75 16.18
CA ASP A 7 -24.78 -28.48 14.91
C ASP A 7 -25.92 -27.95 14.02
N PRO A 8 -25.69 -27.53 12.76
CA PRO A 8 -26.73 -27.00 11.88
C PRO A 8 -27.17 -27.93 10.73
N THR A 9 -26.92 -29.22 10.78
CA THR A 9 -27.31 -30.06 9.63
C THR A 9 -27.87 -31.41 10.03
N ASN A 10 -29.17 -31.60 10.13
CA ASN A 10 -29.94 -32.72 9.63
C ASN A 10 -31.41 -32.83 10.10
N ASP A 11 -31.84 -32.05 11.08
CA ASP A 11 -33.29 -31.96 11.38
C ASP A 11 -33.96 -30.82 10.63
N THR A 12 -33.18 -30.05 9.87
CA THR A 12 -33.65 -28.77 9.29
C THR A 12 -34.44 -28.93 8.01
N ALA A 13 -34.15 -29.90 7.13
CA ALA A 13 -34.88 -30.00 5.86
C ALA A 13 -36.32 -30.42 6.03
N ALA A 14 -36.59 -31.42 6.86
CA ALA A 14 -37.98 -31.85 7.16
C ALA A 14 -38.72 -30.82 8.01
N THR A 15 -38.06 -30.20 9.00
CA THR A 15 -38.62 -29.13 9.82
C THR A 15 -38.85 -27.86 9.00
N TRP A 16 -37.95 -27.52 8.07
CA TRP A 16 -38.14 -26.41 7.14
C TRP A 16 -39.27 -26.68 6.13
N LEU A 17 -39.44 -27.91 5.65
CA LEU A 17 -40.52 -28.29 4.73
C LEU A 17 -41.86 -28.23 5.45
N LEU A 18 -41.95 -28.81 6.65
CA LEU A 18 -43.18 -28.74 7.46
C LEU A 18 -43.49 -27.32 7.92
N GLY A 19 -42.50 -26.56 8.34
CA GLY A 19 -42.61 -25.16 8.67
C GLY A 19 -43.02 -24.30 7.46
N GLY A 20 -42.47 -24.61 6.28
CA GLY A 20 -42.85 -23.95 5.02
C GLY A 20 -44.30 -24.20 4.59
N ILE A 21 -44.79 -25.47 4.71
CA ILE A 21 -46.15 -25.85 4.41
C ILE A 21 -47.12 -25.19 5.40
N ALA A 22 -46.81 -25.21 6.70
CA ALA A 22 -47.62 -24.54 7.72
C ALA A 22 -47.68 -23.01 7.52
N SER A 23 -46.53 -22.39 7.18
CA SER A 23 -46.48 -20.95 6.88
C SER A 23 -47.25 -20.59 5.62
N ALA A 24 -47.19 -21.41 4.57
CA ALA A 24 -47.94 -21.22 3.35
C ALA A 24 -49.45 -21.35 3.61
N ALA A 25 -49.91 -22.32 4.39
CA ALA A 25 -51.33 -22.48 4.77
C ALA A 25 -51.84 -21.28 5.56
N VAL A 26 -51.07 -20.76 6.51
CA VAL A 26 -51.40 -19.55 7.29
C VAL A 26 -51.44 -18.30 6.40
N LEU A 27 -50.53 -18.15 5.45
CA LEU A 27 -50.52 -17.03 4.51
C LEU A 27 -51.71 -17.06 3.54
N VAL A 28 -52.03 -18.25 3.01
CA VAL A 28 -53.17 -18.40 2.09
C VAL A 28 -54.51 -18.22 2.83
N GLY A 29 -54.67 -18.87 3.98
CA GLY A 29 -55.88 -18.74 4.79
C GLY A 29 -56.08 -17.34 5.38
N GLY A 30 -55.00 -16.75 5.89
CA GLY A 30 -54.98 -15.38 6.39
C GLY A 30 -55.21 -14.35 5.28
N GLY A 31 -54.60 -14.54 4.11
CA GLY A 31 -54.78 -13.70 2.93
C GLY A 31 -56.23 -13.76 2.41
N ALA A 32 -56.84 -14.94 2.36
CA ALA A 32 -58.26 -15.13 1.98
C ALA A 32 -59.19 -14.43 2.97
N SER A 33 -58.96 -14.59 4.27
CA SER A 33 -59.73 -13.95 5.33
C SER A 33 -59.66 -12.43 5.24
N ILE A 34 -58.48 -11.84 5.12
CA ILE A 34 -58.29 -10.38 4.97
C ILE A 34 -58.96 -9.88 3.70
N SER A 35 -58.79 -10.62 2.58
CA SER A 35 -59.38 -10.25 1.30
C SER A 35 -60.92 -10.26 1.34
N LEU A 36 -61.51 -11.22 2.04
CA LEU A 36 -62.95 -11.26 2.24
C LEU A 36 -63.47 -10.15 3.15
N HIS A 37 -62.80 -9.88 4.29
CA HIS A 37 -63.23 -8.81 5.19
C HIS A 37 -63.19 -7.43 4.51
N LEU A 38 -62.06 -7.10 3.86
CA LEU A 38 -61.92 -5.83 3.16
C LEU A 38 -62.72 -5.77 1.87
N GLY A 39 -62.81 -6.88 1.14
CA GLY A 39 -63.51 -6.95 -0.13
C GLY A 39 -65.01 -6.93 0.02
N SER A 40 -65.57 -7.48 1.09
CA SER A 40 -67.00 -7.38 1.41
C SER A 40 -67.42 -5.93 1.70
N ALA A 41 -66.57 -5.20 2.44
CA ALA A 41 -66.81 -3.77 2.70
C ALA A 41 -66.72 -2.90 1.42
N LEU A 42 -65.85 -3.29 0.46
CA LEU A 42 -65.66 -2.59 -0.83
C LEU A 42 -66.79 -2.91 -1.85
N SER A 43 -67.52 -3.99 -1.65
CA SER A 43 -68.55 -4.48 -2.61
C SER A 43 -69.95 -4.36 -2.06
N ASP A 44 -70.22 -3.63 -0.95
CA ASP A 44 -71.49 -3.50 -0.25
C ASP A 44 -72.23 -4.85 -0.04
N THR A 45 -71.44 -5.92 0.20
CA THR A 45 -72.00 -7.27 0.40
C THR A 45 -72.14 -7.50 1.90
N GLU A 46 -73.37 -7.48 2.39
CA GLU A 46 -73.72 -7.80 3.80
C GLU A 46 -73.59 -9.30 4.04
N GLN A 47 -72.36 -9.76 4.45
CA GLN A 47 -72.15 -11.12 4.94
C GLN A 47 -71.28 -11.11 6.21
N ASN A 48 -71.57 -12.02 7.12
CA ASN A 48 -70.84 -12.11 8.37
C ASN A 48 -69.60 -13.01 8.17
N VAL A 49 -68.43 -12.39 7.94
CA VAL A 49 -67.19 -13.12 7.71
C VAL A 49 -66.60 -13.54 9.05
N PRO A 50 -66.33 -14.84 9.28
CA PRO A 50 -65.76 -15.33 10.53
C PRO A 50 -64.37 -14.71 10.81
N ALA A 51 -64.04 -14.45 12.09
CA ALA A 51 -62.75 -13.92 12.49
C ALA A 51 -61.63 -14.94 12.37
N ASN A 52 -61.93 -16.24 12.42
CA ASN A 52 -60.96 -17.30 12.29
C ASN A 52 -60.71 -17.65 10.81
N PRO A 53 -59.50 -17.54 10.28
CA PRO A 53 -59.18 -17.86 8.88
C PRO A 53 -59.52 -19.30 8.45
N ALA A 54 -59.47 -20.26 9.37
CA ALA A 54 -59.79 -21.66 9.07
C ALA A 54 -61.33 -21.81 8.79
N ASP A 55 -62.18 -21.11 9.53
CA ASP A 55 -63.63 -21.12 9.34
C ASP A 55 -64.03 -20.39 8.04
N VAL A 56 -63.26 -19.35 7.68
CA VAL A 56 -63.44 -18.65 6.39
C VAL A 56 -63.20 -19.60 5.21
N VAL A 57 -62.07 -20.36 5.25
CA VAL A 57 -61.77 -21.34 4.20
C VAL A 57 -62.81 -22.45 4.15
N SER A 58 -63.28 -22.97 5.32
CA SER A 58 -64.28 -24.01 5.40
C SER A 58 -65.61 -23.53 4.82
N GLN A 59 -66.12 -22.34 5.21
CA GLN A 59 -67.41 -21.78 4.76
C GLN A 59 -67.37 -21.34 3.27
N LEU A 60 -66.17 -20.99 2.75
CA LEU A 60 -66.02 -20.80 1.31
C LEU A 60 -66.11 -22.13 0.54
N TYR A 61 -65.62 -23.22 1.11
CA TYR A 61 -65.71 -24.53 0.49
C TYR A 61 -67.08 -25.13 0.54
N THR A 62 -67.82 -24.88 1.62
CA THR A 62 -69.24 -25.33 1.77
C THR A 62 -70.26 -24.43 1.00
N GLY A 63 -69.86 -23.27 0.54
CA GLY A 63 -70.69 -22.33 -0.20
C GLY A 63 -71.51 -21.40 0.70
N ASP A 64 -71.26 -21.41 2.01
CA ASP A 64 -71.95 -20.54 2.99
C ASP A 64 -71.45 -19.08 2.94
N LEU A 65 -70.32 -18.82 2.33
CA LEU A 65 -69.77 -17.49 2.06
C LEU A 65 -69.63 -17.27 0.54
N VAL A 66 -69.98 -16.08 0.11
CA VAL A 66 -69.81 -15.64 -1.30
C VAL A 66 -68.55 -14.83 -1.44
N TRP A 67 -67.74 -15.13 -2.49
CA TRP A 67 -66.56 -14.38 -2.81
C TRP A 67 -66.93 -13.15 -3.68
N PRO A 68 -66.91 -11.91 -3.12
CA PRO A 68 -67.28 -10.71 -3.88
C PRO A 68 -66.15 -10.23 -4.78
N THR A 69 -66.43 -9.45 -5.81
CA THR A 69 -65.47 -8.85 -6.72
C THR A 69 -64.42 -7.98 -6.00
N GLY A 70 -64.81 -7.27 -4.95
CA GLY A 70 -63.89 -6.52 -4.10
C GLY A 70 -62.85 -7.40 -3.41
N ALA A 71 -63.22 -8.63 -2.99
CA ALA A 71 -62.28 -9.57 -2.40
C ALA A 71 -61.23 -10.04 -3.43
N THR A 72 -61.62 -10.19 -4.70
CA THR A 72 -60.69 -10.50 -5.78
C THR A 72 -59.65 -9.38 -5.98
N ILE A 73 -60.10 -8.11 -5.99
CA ILE A 73 -59.18 -6.96 -6.14
C ILE A 73 -58.19 -6.90 -4.99
N VAL A 74 -58.65 -7.08 -3.74
CA VAL A 74 -57.82 -7.09 -2.55
C VAL A 74 -56.83 -8.27 -2.58
N ALA A 75 -57.30 -9.49 -2.97
CA ALA A 75 -56.47 -10.67 -3.08
C ALA A 75 -55.37 -10.50 -4.14
N VAL A 76 -55.68 -9.93 -5.31
CA VAL A 76 -54.69 -9.62 -6.36
C VAL A 76 -53.66 -8.61 -5.87
N PHE A 77 -54.10 -7.55 -5.18
CA PHE A 77 -53.20 -6.55 -4.61
C PHE A 77 -52.21 -7.16 -3.60
N PHE A 78 -52.71 -7.96 -2.65
CA PHE A 78 -51.86 -8.62 -1.67
C PHE A 78 -50.91 -9.66 -2.32
N THR A 79 -51.39 -10.37 -3.34
CA THR A 79 -50.54 -11.32 -4.08
C THR A 79 -49.41 -10.60 -4.82
N LEU A 80 -49.71 -9.48 -5.48
CA LEU A 80 -48.68 -8.65 -6.15
C LEU A 80 -47.68 -8.07 -5.15
N LEU A 81 -48.18 -7.56 -4.01
CA LEU A 81 -47.31 -7.05 -2.94
C LEU A 81 -46.38 -8.14 -2.39
N LEU A 82 -46.89 -9.34 -2.17
CA LEU A 82 -46.09 -10.49 -1.72
C LEU A 82 -45.04 -10.90 -2.75
N LEU A 83 -45.41 -10.92 -4.03
CA LEU A 83 -44.45 -11.22 -5.13
C LEU A 83 -43.36 -10.17 -5.22
N VAL A 84 -43.64 -8.90 -5.06
CA VAL A 84 -42.63 -7.83 -5.02
C VAL A 84 -41.71 -8.01 -3.82
N LEU A 85 -42.27 -8.35 -2.65
CA LEU A 85 -41.47 -8.57 -1.44
C LEU A 85 -40.55 -9.79 -1.56
N LEU A 86 -41.09 -10.91 -2.08
CA LEU A 86 -40.29 -12.11 -2.37
C LEU A 86 -39.22 -11.86 -3.42
N GLY A 87 -39.54 -11.09 -4.47
CA GLY A 87 -38.61 -10.64 -5.48
C GLY A 87 -37.47 -9.80 -4.88
N ALA A 88 -37.81 -8.85 -4.01
CA ALA A 88 -36.83 -8.02 -3.30
C ALA A 88 -35.92 -8.86 -2.39
N VAL A 89 -36.48 -9.82 -1.66
CA VAL A 89 -35.71 -10.77 -0.83
C VAL A 89 -34.83 -11.66 -1.70
N ALA A 90 -35.33 -12.21 -2.80
CA ALA A 90 -34.57 -13.04 -3.73
C ALA A 90 -33.39 -12.26 -4.37
N VAL A 91 -33.65 -11.02 -4.79
CA VAL A 91 -32.58 -10.12 -5.30
C VAL A 91 -31.58 -9.79 -4.21
N GLY A 92 -32.02 -9.54 -2.97
CA GLY A 92 -31.13 -9.32 -1.82
C GLY A 92 -30.24 -10.53 -1.53
N LEU A 93 -30.82 -11.73 -1.52
CA LEU A 93 -30.08 -12.99 -1.34
C LEU A 93 -29.14 -13.28 -2.51
N ALA A 94 -29.56 -13.03 -3.75
CA ALA A 94 -28.73 -13.20 -4.93
C ALA A 94 -27.53 -12.24 -4.91
N ARG A 95 -27.72 -10.97 -4.57
CA ARG A 95 -26.65 -9.97 -4.39
C ARG A 95 -25.70 -10.37 -3.26
N HIS A 96 -26.23 -10.88 -2.16
CA HIS A 96 -25.42 -11.37 -1.04
C HIS A 96 -24.57 -12.59 -1.43
N ARG A 97 -25.09 -13.49 -2.25
CA ARG A 97 -24.35 -14.67 -2.77
C ARG A 97 -23.36 -14.32 -3.87
N ALA A 98 -23.70 -13.40 -4.77
CA ALA A 98 -22.83 -13.00 -5.90
C ALA A 98 -21.49 -12.37 -5.45
N GLY A 99 -21.44 -11.80 -4.23
CA GLY A 99 -20.22 -11.25 -3.65
C GLY A 99 -19.40 -12.23 -2.81
N ARG A 100 -19.83 -13.48 -2.64
CA ARG A 100 -19.13 -14.50 -1.84
C ARG A 100 -18.18 -15.32 -2.69
N SER A 101 -16.96 -15.44 -2.20
CA SER A 101 -15.91 -16.31 -2.75
C SER A 101 -15.82 -17.59 -1.94
N ARG A 102 -15.24 -18.66 -2.52
CA ARG A 102 -14.99 -19.93 -1.80
C ARG A 102 -14.16 -19.73 -0.52
N VAL A 103 -13.20 -18.80 -0.53
CA VAL A 103 -12.36 -18.52 0.65
C VAL A 103 -13.12 -17.76 1.75
N ASP A 104 -14.27 -17.14 1.44
CA ASP A 104 -15.06 -16.42 2.44
C ASP A 104 -15.65 -17.38 3.50
N ASP A 105 -15.85 -18.64 3.16
CA ASP A 105 -16.33 -19.65 4.10
C ASP A 105 -15.27 -20.02 5.16
N ALA A 106 -13.99 -19.85 4.84
CA ALA A 106 -12.91 -20.02 5.79
C ALA A 106 -12.86 -18.91 6.85
N ALA A 107 -13.42 -17.73 6.55
CA ALA A 107 -13.40 -16.58 7.46
C ALA A 107 -14.03 -16.88 8.84
N LYS A 108 -14.99 -17.79 8.91
CA LYS A 108 -15.61 -18.22 10.18
C LYS A 108 -14.66 -18.93 11.14
N TYR A 109 -13.56 -19.46 10.63
CA TYR A 109 -12.51 -20.16 11.40
C TYR A 109 -11.28 -19.29 11.66
N LEU A 110 -11.26 -18.07 11.13
CA LEU A 110 -10.22 -17.05 11.35
C LEU A 110 -10.59 -16.14 12.52
N GLY A 111 -9.77 -15.11 12.75
CA GLY A 111 -10.01 -14.14 13.80
C GLY A 111 -11.35 -13.40 13.63
N SER A 112 -12.06 -13.25 14.72
CA SER A 112 -13.27 -12.42 14.82
C SER A 112 -12.90 -11.00 15.27
N ILE A 113 -13.85 -10.05 15.19
CA ILE A 113 -13.61 -8.67 15.65
C ILE A 113 -13.19 -8.58 17.11
N LYS A 114 -13.60 -9.56 17.95
CA LYS A 114 -13.23 -9.64 19.37
C LYS A 114 -11.78 -10.06 19.57
N ASP A 115 -11.20 -10.73 18.58
CA ASP A 115 -9.81 -11.20 18.60
C ASP A 115 -8.84 -10.14 18.05
N LEU A 116 -9.37 -9.07 17.41
CA LEU A 116 -8.57 -7.99 16.82
C LEU A 116 -8.35 -6.87 17.83
N ARG A 117 -7.24 -6.94 18.56
CA ARG A 117 -6.92 -5.99 19.63
C ARG A 117 -6.37 -4.66 19.15
N SER A 118 -5.71 -4.63 17.99
CA SER A 118 -4.99 -3.46 17.46
C SER A 118 -5.43 -2.97 16.09
N LEU A 119 -6.32 -3.71 15.39
CA LEU A 119 -6.70 -3.39 14.00
C LEU A 119 -8.06 -2.69 13.87
N THR A 120 -8.69 -2.31 14.98
CA THR A 120 -9.98 -1.61 14.96
C THR A 120 -9.78 -0.10 14.96
N GLU A 121 -10.75 0.66 14.47
CA GLU A 121 -10.72 2.12 14.54
C GLU A 121 -10.49 2.62 15.98
N LYS A 122 -11.21 2.03 16.94
CA LYS A 122 -11.08 2.41 18.36
C LYS A 122 -9.66 2.17 18.89
N SER A 123 -9.06 1.02 18.59
CA SER A 123 -7.70 0.71 19.08
C SER A 123 -6.64 1.58 18.41
N CYS A 124 -6.78 1.88 17.12
CA CYS A 124 -5.85 2.75 16.40
C CYS A 124 -5.93 4.20 16.91
N ARG A 125 -7.13 4.73 17.20
CA ARG A 125 -7.27 6.06 17.82
C ARG A 125 -6.65 6.09 19.22
N ALA A 126 -6.91 5.08 20.04
CA ALA A 126 -6.27 4.99 21.36
C ALA A 126 -4.75 4.87 21.29
N ALA A 127 -4.20 4.23 20.26
CA ALA A 127 -2.76 4.19 20.03
C ALA A 127 -2.22 5.58 19.64
N ALA A 128 -2.91 6.31 18.76
CA ALA A 128 -2.54 7.66 18.36
C ALA A 128 -2.57 8.62 19.56
N ASP A 129 -3.62 8.58 20.37
CA ASP A 129 -3.74 9.40 21.59
C ASP A 129 -2.59 9.12 22.58
N ARG A 130 -2.25 7.85 22.80
CA ARG A 130 -1.11 7.44 23.64
C ARG A 130 0.22 8.00 23.14
N LEU A 131 0.37 8.12 21.83
CA LEU A 131 1.58 8.59 21.15
C LEU A 131 1.60 10.12 20.94
N GLY A 132 0.60 10.82 21.46
CA GLY A 132 0.50 12.27 21.35
C GLY A 132 0.17 12.78 19.94
N THR A 133 -0.32 11.90 19.04
CA THR A 133 -0.74 12.26 17.69
C THR A 133 -2.24 12.52 17.67
N SER A 134 -2.63 13.77 17.35
CA SER A 134 -4.05 14.13 17.21
C SER A 134 -4.54 13.75 15.81
N ILE A 135 -5.60 12.94 15.75
CA ILE A 135 -6.27 12.57 14.49
C ILE A 135 -7.68 13.17 14.48
N GLU A 136 -7.95 14.01 13.51
CA GLU A 136 -9.25 14.67 13.36
C GLU A 136 -10.40 13.67 13.28
N LYS A 137 -11.55 14.09 13.80
CA LYS A 137 -12.78 13.27 13.76
C LYS A 137 -13.24 13.12 12.31
N GLY A 138 -13.39 11.87 11.86
CA GLY A 138 -13.75 11.54 10.47
C GLY A 138 -12.55 11.13 9.61
N CYS A 139 -11.31 11.45 10.00
CA CYS A 139 -10.12 10.94 9.34
C CYS A 139 -9.81 9.50 9.77
N PRO A 140 -9.24 8.67 8.89
CA PRO A 140 -8.78 7.33 9.24
C PRO A 140 -7.76 7.36 10.37
N PRO A 141 -7.86 6.43 11.34
CA PRO A 141 -6.98 6.42 12.52
C PRO A 141 -5.59 5.82 12.24
N GLY A 142 -5.28 5.54 10.99
CA GLY A 142 -4.05 4.91 10.53
C GLY A 142 -4.22 4.39 9.11
N VAL A 143 -3.37 3.43 8.69
CA VAL A 143 -3.37 2.88 7.34
C VAL A 143 -4.59 1.97 7.10
N PRO A 144 -5.46 2.26 6.10
CA PRO A 144 -6.61 1.41 5.79
C PRO A 144 -6.15 0.02 5.32
N LEU A 145 -6.73 -1.03 5.89
CA LEU A 145 -6.49 -2.42 5.47
C LEU A 145 -7.62 -2.93 4.56
N GLY A 146 -8.86 -2.65 4.91
CA GLY A 146 -10.05 -3.09 4.19
C GLY A 146 -11.23 -3.35 5.13
N VAL A 147 -12.17 -4.18 4.68
CA VAL A 147 -13.36 -4.57 5.44
C VAL A 147 -13.29 -6.05 5.75
N MET A 148 -13.47 -6.41 7.02
CA MET A 148 -13.46 -7.80 7.47
C MET A 148 -14.57 -8.63 6.79
N VAL A 149 -14.23 -9.81 6.25
CA VAL A 149 -15.19 -10.72 5.64
C VAL A 149 -16.20 -11.22 6.68
N GLY A 150 -17.45 -11.27 6.30
CA GLY A 150 -18.56 -11.69 7.19
C GLY A 150 -19.09 -10.59 8.11
N THR A 151 -18.45 -9.42 8.11
CA THR A 151 -18.91 -8.24 8.86
C THR A 151 -18.80 -7.00 7.97
N ASN A 152 -19.21 -5.83 8.48
CA ASN A 152 -18.96 -4.54 7.81
C ASN A 152 -17.87 -3.73 8.53
N ALA A 153 -17.08 -4.37 9.40
CA ALA A 153 -16.06 -3.70 10.18
C ALA A 153 -14.87 -3.30 9.28
N ARG A 154 -14.57 -2.02 9.25
CA ARG A 154 -13.34 -1.49 8.63
C ARG A 154 -12.17 -1.74 9.56
N LEU A 155 -11.07 -2.19 8.99
CA LEU A 155 -9.82 -2.46 9.71
C LEU A 155 -8.74 -1.48 9.28
N TYR A 156 -7.93 -1.10 10.25
CA TYR A 156 -6.82 -0.17 10.09
C TYR A 156 -5.58 -0.74 10.80
N ALA A 157 -4.42 -0.37 10.34
CA ALA A 157 -3.18 -0.51 11.09
C ALA A 157 -2.85 0.84 11.74
N ASP A 158 -2.34 0.82 12.95
CA ASP A 158 -2.02 2.04 13.69
C ASP A 158 -0.80 2.78 13.12
N ILE A 159 -0.53 3.96 13.68
CA ILE A 159 0.54 4.86 13.25
C ILE A 159 1.96 4.45 13.67
N GLU A 160 2.13 3.31 14.33
CA GLU A 160 3.43 2.67 14.61
C GLU A 160 3.68 1.46 13.72
N SER A 161 2.70 1.07 12.90
CA SER A 161 2.75 -0.17 12.18
C SER A 161 3.72 -0.13 11.01
N THR A 162 4.58 -1.14 10.95
CA THR A 162 5.42 -1.45 9.79
C THR A 162 4.79 -2.58 8.99
N HIS A 163 4.72 -2.44 7.66
CA HIS A 163 3.97 -3.34 6.79
C HIS A 163 4.86 -4.01 5.76
N VAL A 164 4.72 -5.33 5.62
CA VAL A 164 5.20 -6.06 4.45
C VAL A 164 4.01 -6.69 3.74
N ASP A 165 3.81 -6.26 2.51
CA ASP A 165 2.69 -6.65 1.67
C ASP A 165 3.19 -7.48 0.49
N ILE A 166 2.62 -8.68 0.26
CA ILE A 166 2.93 -9.53 -0.90
C ILE A 166 1.67 -9.66 -1.75
N TRP A 167 1.75 -9.15 -2.98
CA TRP A 167 0.65 -9.07 -3.92
C TRP A 167 1.13 -9.42 -5.32
N GLY A 168 0.70 -10.55 -5.84
CA GLY A 168 1.02 -10.96 -7.21
C GLY A 168 0.53 -9.94 -8.26
N PRO A 169 0.99 -10.08 -9.51
CA PRO A 169 0.61 -9.18 -10.60
C PRO A 169 -0.91 -9.11 -10.80
N ARG A 170 -1.43 -7.91 -11.09
CA ARG A 170 -2.85 -7.65 -11.42
C ARG A 170 -3.87 -7.99 -10.32
N THR A 171 -3.45 -8.17 -9.09
CA THR A 171 -4.34 -8.46 -7.95
C THR A 171 -4.98 -7.19 -7.34
N GLY A 172 -4.57 -5.99 -7.80
CA GLY A 172 -5.14 -4.71 -7.36
C GLY A 172 -4.39 -4.04 -6.22
N LYS A 173 -3.09 -4.35 -6.02
CA LYS A 173 -2.27 -3.77 -4.95
C LYS A 173 -2.28 -2.23 -4.94
N THR A 174 -2.00 -1.58 -6.08
CA THR A 174 -1.92 -0.13 -6.19
C THR A 174 -3.27 0.52 -5.87
N THR A 175 -4.36 0.03 -6.51
CA THR A 175 -5.69 0.62 -6.38
C THR A 175 -6.37 0.36 -5.04
N SER A 176 -6.00 -0.71 -4.33
CA SER A 176 -6.67 -1.12 -3.08
C SER A 176 -5.78 -1.03 -1.85
N ARG A 177 -4.48 -0.73 -2.02
CA ARG A 177 -3.54 -0.70 -0.91
C ARG A 177 -2.68 0.56 -0.89
N VAL A 178 -1.92 0.84 -1.98
CA VAL A 178 -1.01 2.00 -2.05
C VAL A 178 -1.80 3.31 -2.06
N VAL A 179 -2.69 3.47 -3.04
CA VAL A 179 -3.48 4.70 -3.20
C VAL A 179 -4.34 5.01 -1.97
N PRO A 180 -5.12 4.06 -1.39
CA PRO A 180 -5.84 4.32 -0.15
C PRO A 180 -4.96 4.74 1.02
N ALA A 181 -3.74 4.20 1.14
CA ALA A 181 -2.80 4.59 2.20
C ALA A 181 -2.32 6.04 2.01
N ILE A 182 -1.95 6.44 0.79
CA ILE A 182 -1.52 7.80 0.46
C ILE A 182 -2.64 8.82 0.70
N LEU A 183 -3.88 8.50 0.29
CA LEU A 183 -5.03 9.38 0.50
C LEU A 183 -5.41 9.53 1.98
N ALA A 184 -5.17 8.49 2.77
CA ALA A 184 -5.44 8.46 4.21
C ALA A 184 -4.28 8.98 5.07
N ALA A 185 -3.14 9.30 4.48
CA ALA A 185 -1.96 9.75 5.22
C ALA A 185 -2.23 11.09 5.91
N ILE A 186 -2.00 11.10 7.22
CA ILE A 186 -2.20 12.28 8.08
C ILE A 186 -1.02 13.25 8.04
N GLY A 187 0.12 12.80 7.57
CA GLY A 187 1.35 13.59 7.45
C GLY A 187 1.92 13.62 6.04
N SER A 188 3.21 13.93 5.96
CA SER A 188 3.96 13.89 4.70
C SER A 188 4.04 12.46 4.15
N VAL A 189 4.24 12.34 2.83
CA VAL A 189 4.27 11.06 2.13
C VAL A 189 5.49 10.98 1.24
N LEU A 190 6.28 9.92 1.37
CA LEU A 190 7.22 9.48 0.35
C LEU A 190 6.67 8.20 -0.28
N THR A 191 6.54 8.19 -1.61
CA THR A 191 6.08 7.00 -2.33
C THR A 191 6.93 6.73 -3.55
N THR A 192 7.17 5.45 -3.82
CA THR A 192 7.92 4.99 -4.98
C THR A 192 7.03 4.20 -5.91
N SER A 193 7.29 4.23 -7.22
CA SER A 193 6.58 3.39 -8.18
C SER A 193 7.38 3.25 -9.48
N ASN A 194 7.12 2.16 -10.21
CA ASN A 194 7.56 1.98 -11.59
C ASN A 194 6.50 2.41 -12.63
N LYS A 195 5.37 2.99 -12.17
CA LYS A 195 4.23 3.41 -13.00
C LYS A 195 3.74 4.79 -12.56
N ARG A 196 3.04 5.45 -13.49
CA ARG A 196 2.47 6.77 -13.27
C ARG A 196 1.13 6.78 -12.50
N ASP A 197 0.46 5.63 -12.41
CA ASP A 197 -0.90 5.52 -11.87
C ASP A 197 -1.05 6.05 -10.44
N VAL A 198 -0.05 5.85 -9.58
CA VAL A 198 -0.04 6.43 -8.22
C VAL A 198 -0.06 7.96 -8.27
N VAL A 199 0.78 8.55 -9.14
CA VAL A 199 0.84 10.02 -9.31
C VAL A 199 -0.47 10.55 -9.89
N ASP A 200 -0.94 9.94 -10.98
CA ASP A 200 -2.16 10.38 -11.67
C ASP A 200 -3.39 10.42 -10.75
N ILE A 201 -3.51 9.43 -9.85
CA ILE A 201 -4.67 9.33 -8.97
C ILE A 201 -4.56 10.26 -7.76
N THR A 202 -3.36 10.37 -7.15
CA THR A 202 -3.24 10.99 -5.82
C THR A 202 -2.73 12.43 -5.84
N ARG A 203 -2.06 12.84 -6.92
CA ARG A 203 -1.38 14.14 -7.03
C ARG A 203 -2.31 15.33 -6.78
N ALA A 204 -3.46 15.37 -7.49
CA ALA A 204 -4.37 16.51 -7.39
C ALA A 204 -4.90 16.68 -5.96
N TYR A 205 -5.32 15.59 -5.32
CA TYR A 205 -5.77 15.59 -3.94
C TYR A 205 -4.66 15.98 -2.96
N ARG A 206 -3.46 15.41 -3.10
CA ARG A 206 -2.32 15.72 -2.23
C ARG A 206 -1.80 17.15 -2.42
N ALA A 207 -1.99 17.76 -3.61
CA ALA A 207 -1.64 19.15 -3.87
C ALA A 207 -2.52 20.15 -3.10
N GLU A 208 -3.71 19.75 -2.66
CA GLU A 208 -4.56 20.56 -1.76
C GLU A 208 -4.11 20.47 -0.29
N VAL A 209 -3.29 19.47 0.04
CA VAL A 209 -2.79 19.24 1.39
C VAL A 209 -1.41 19.88 1.60
N GLY A 210 -0.51 19.75 0.63
CA GLY A 210 0.87 20.23 0.72
C GLY A 210 1.59 20.31 -0.61
N THR A 211 2.89 20.57 -0.57
CA THR A 211 3.73 20.68 -1.76
C THR A 211 3.93 19.32 -2.41
N ILE A 212 3.77 19.27 -3.71
CA ILE A 212 4.01 18.06 -4.51
C ILE A 212 5.36 18.14 -5.19
N ARG A 213 6.15 17.08 -5.06
CA ARG A 213 7.38 16.88 -5.82
C ARG A 213 7.37 15.51 -6.46
N VAL A 214 7.68 15.47 -7.77
CA VAL A 214 7.78 14.23 -8.54
C VAL A 214 9.19 14.13 -9.08
N PHE A 215 9.96 13.13 -8.66
CA PHE A 215 11.28 12.80 -9.16
C PHE A 215 11.14 11.77 -10.28
N ASP A 216 11.29 12.19 -11.55
CA ASP A 216 11.00 11.38 -12.73
C ASP A 216 12.09 11.41 -13.81
N PRO A 217 13.35 11.03 -13.50
CA PRO A 217 14.47 11.10 -14.45
C PRO A 217 14.29 10.26 -15.72
N GLN A 218 13.40 9.25 -15.66
CA GLN A 218 13.14 8.33 -16.78
C GLN A 218 11.81 8.60 -17.49
N ARG A 219 11.14 9.69 -17.18
CA ARG A 219 9.86 10.08 -17.79
C ARG A 219 8.79 8.98 -17.68
N VAL A 220 8.63 8.42 -16.49
CA VAL A 220 7.55 7.47 -16.17
C VAL A 220 6.20 8.17 -16.21
N ALA A 221 6.10 9.33 -15.57
CA ALA A 221 4.92 10.21 -15.55
C ALA A 221 5.04 11.39 -16.52
N HIS A 222 6.12 11.46 -17.33
CA HIS A 222 6.43 12.56 -18.23
C HIS A 222 6.58 13.92 -17.55
N GLU A 223 7.04 13.93 -16.29
CA GLU A 223 7.27 15.18 -15.55
C GLU A 223 8.51 15.93 -16.06
N PRO A 224 8.43 17.26 -16.18
CA PRO A 224 9.61 18.07 -16.43
C PRO A 224 10.42 18.27 -15.14
N PRO A 225 11.76 18.46 -15.23
CA PRO A 225 12.60 18.73 -14.07
C PRO A 225 12.42 20.19 -13.60
N THR A 226 11.35 20.48 -12.88
CA THR A 226 11.05 21.82 -12.32
C THR A 226 11.82 22.12 -11.04
N TRP A 227 12.49 21.16 -10.49
CA TRP A 227 13.35 21.19 -9.31
C TRP A 227 14.45 20.14 -9.48
N PHE A 228 15.45 20.15 -8.64
CA PHE A 228 16.50 19.13 -8.62
C PHE A 228 16.90 18.80 -7.19
N TRP A 229 17.48 17.63 -6.99
CA TRP A 229 18.11 17.21 -5.74
C TRP A 229 19.60 16.98 -5.99
N ASP A 230 20.48 17.77 -5.36
CA ASP A 230 21.92 17.51 -5.39
C ASP A 230 22.28 16.51 -4.29
N PRO A 231 22.68 15.26 -4.62
CA PRO A 231 23.10 14.29 -3.61
C PRO A 231 24.30 14.76 -2.77
N LEU A 232 25.14 15.64 -3.33
CA LEU A 232 26.29 16.16 -2.62
C LEU A 232 25.89 17.21 -1.58
N SER A 233 24.77 17.94 -1.79
CA SER A 233 24.26 18.87 -0.78
C SER A 233 23.86 18.13 0.50
N TRP A 234 23.27 16.95 0.37
CA TRP A 234 22.99 16.10 1.53
C TRP A 234 24.26 15.63 2.24
N VAL A 235 25.32 15.26 1.51
CA VAL A 235 26.62 14.90 2.11
C VAL A 235 27.21 16.10 2.88
N ARG A 236 27.07 17.33 2.35
CA ARG A 236 27.52 18.57 2.98
C ARG A 236 26.64 19.06 4.12
N SER A 237 25.40 18.60 4.21
CA SER A 237 24.46 19.09 5.21
C SER A 237 24.91 18.75 6.62
N GLU A 238 25.06 19.76 7.44
CA GLU A 238 25.30 19.63 8.87
C GLU A 238 24.02 19.08 9.54
N THR A 239 24.17 18.17 10.45
CA THR A 239 23.06 17.80 11.32
C THR A 239 22.82 18.99 12.25
N ALA A 240 21.55 19.40 12.45
CA ALA A 240 21.19 20.61 13.22
C ALA A 240 21.57 20.59 14.71
N THR A 241 22.40 19.65 15.13
CA THR A 241 22.88 19.48 16.51
C THR A 241 23.95 20.51 16.88
N THR A 242 24.51 21.27 15.92
CA THR A 242 25.52 22.30 16.17
C THR A 242 24.90 23.70 16.18
N ALA A 243 24.16 24.01 17.25
CA ALA A 243 23.97 25.41 17.64
C ALA A 243 25.33 25.92 18.14
N ALA A 244 25.97 26.72 17.30
CA ALA A 244 27.10 27.60 17.59
C ALA A 244 27.70 27.48 19.00
N THR A 245 28.58 26.51 19.17
CA THR A 245 29.57 26.50 20.24
C THR A 245 30.93 26.59 19.59
N ASP A 246 31.74 27.56 19.99
CA ASP A 246 33.12 27.76 19.50
C ASP A 246 34.10 26.67 20.01
N ASP A 247 33.60 25.43 20.20
CA ASP A 247 34.37 24.33 20.74
C ASP A 247 34.98 23.44 19.66
N VAL A 248 36.22 23.06 19.86
CA VAL A 248 37.03 22.22 18.95
C VAL A 248 36.40 20.85 18.72
N ASP A 249 35.55 20.37 19.63
CA ASP A 249 34.83 19.09 19.50
C ASP A 249 33.76 19.13 18.40
N ASP A 250 33.16 20.29 18.06
CA ASP A 250 32.20 20.46 16.99
C ASP A 250 32.80 20.24 15.60
N VAL A 251 34.05 20.61 15.38
CA VAL A 251 34.76 20.41 14.11
C VAL A 251 34.98 18.92 13.84
N PHE A 252 35.25 18.13 14.87
CA PHE A 252 35.41 16.66 14.72
C PHE A 252 34.09 15.96 14.42
N THR A 253 32.98 16.43 14.97
CA THR A 253 31.64 15.86 14.71
C THR A 253 31.21 16.09 13.28
N ASP A 254 31.50 17.25 12.72
CA ASP A 254 31.12 17.66 11.37
C ASP A 254 31.83 16.82 10.29
N VAL A 255 33.15 16.64 10.41
CA VAL A 255 33.94 15.80 9.49
C VAL A 255 33.44 14.36 9.45
N SER A 256 33.10 13.77 10.58
CA SER A 256 32.62 12.39 10.67
C SER A 256 31.22 12.20 10.06
N VAL A 257 30.38 13.23 10.10
CA VAL A 257 29.05 13.21 9.48
C VAL A 257 29.15 13.20 7.95
N HIS A 258 30.03 14.01 7.36
CA HIS A 258 30.25 14.03 5.92
C HIS A 258 30.81 12.69 5.40
N GLU A 259 31.79 12.11 6.11
CA GLU A 259 32.34 10.78 5.78
C GLU A 259 31.25 9.71 5.80
N ARG A 260 30.43 9.68 6.85
CA ARG A 260 29.32 8.74 7.01
C ARG A 260 28.28 8.89 5.89
N LYS A 261 27.86 10.12 5.57
CA LYS A 261 26.88 10.41 4.49
C LYS A 261 27.45 10.06 3.12
N ALA A 262 28.73 10.33 2.86
CA ALA A 262 29.40 9.94 1.61
C ALA A 262 29.46 8.42 1.45
N ALA A 263 29.80 7.67 2.50
CA ALA A 263 29.78 6.22 2.49
C ALA A 263 28.35 5.66 2.31
N ALA A 264 27.36 6.25 2.98
CA ALA A 264 25.95 5.88 2.81
C ALA A 264 25.49 6.09 1.37
N LEU A 265 25.86 7.20 0.74
CA LEU A 265 25.53 7.49 -0.66
C LEU A 265 26.22 6.51 -1.63
N ALA A 266 27.52 6.23 -1.44
CA ALA A 266 28.27 5.26 -2.23
C ALA A 266 27.64 3.87 -2.19
N LYS A 267 27.21 3.44 -1.03
CA LYS A 267 26.53 2.16 -0.82
C LYS A 267 25.24 2.02 -1.61
N GLN A 268 24.46 3.10 -1.77
CA GLN A 268 23.24 3.06 -2.59
C GLN A 268 23.54 2.90 -4.08
N PHE A 269 24.66 3.42 -4.53
CA PHE A 269 25.15 3.20 -5.91
C PHE A 269 25.74 1.80 -6.11
N ALA A 270 26.29 1.18 -5.07
CA ALA A 270 26.89 -0.16 -5.13
C ALA A 270 25.86 -1.27 -5.40
N VAL A 271 24.58 -1.00 -5.19
CA VAL A 271 23.49 -1.94 -5.49
C VAL A 271 23.24 -1.97 -7.00
N GLY A 272 23.83 -2.95 -7.68
CA GLY A 272 23.73 -3.09 -9.14
C GLY A 272 22.32 -3.24 -9.68
N PRO A 273 22.12 -3.02 -11.00
CA PRO A 273 20.80 -3.03 -11.64
C PRO A 273 20.07 -4.37 -11.57
N ASP A 274 20.79 -5.48 -11.34
CA ASP A 274 20.19 -6.82 -11.35
C ASP A 274 19.76 -7.34 -9.96
N GLY A 275 20.05 -6.59 -8.89
CA GLY A 275 19.65 -6.96 -7.52
C GLY A 275 20.27 -8.29 -7.02
N GLN A 276 21.23 -8.83 -7.75
CA GLN A 276 21.85 -10.09 -7.39
C GLN A 276 22.90 -9.86 -6.30
N ALA A 277 22.51 -10.16 -5.05
CA ALA A 277 23.47 -10.42 -3.98
C ALA A 277 24.36 -11.65 -4.28
N ALA A 278 24.06 -12.40 -5.33
CA ALA A 278 24.64 -13.72 -5.61
C ALA A 278 25.92 -13.72 -6.45
N SER A 279 26.39 -12.57 -6.94
CA SER A 279 27.69 -12.49 -7.64
C SER A 279 28.49 -11.26 -7.23
N LYS A 280 28.46 -10.88 -5.94
CA LYS A 280 29.39 -9.87 -5.44
C LYS A 280 30.79 -10.47 -5.48
N ASP A 281 31.68 -9.80 -6.20
CA ASP A 281 33.10 -10.08 -6.08
C ASP A 281 33.54 -9.64 -4.68
N ALA A 282 33.99 -10.62 -3.87
CA ALA A 282 34.32 -10.40 -2.46
C ALA A 282 35.43 -9.38 -2.24
N PHE A 283 36.22 -9.09 -3.28
CA PHE A 283 37.32 -8.13 -3.23
C PHE A 283 36.97 -6.82 -3.96
N PHE A 284 36.50 -6.88 -5.21
CA PHE A 284 36.32 -5.67 -6.03
C PHE A 284 35.10 -4.84 -5.64
N ASP A 285 34.06 -5.44 -5.09
CA ASP A 285 32.85 -4.68 -4.74
C ASP A 285 33.06 -3.78 -3.50
N PRO A 286 33.62 -4.26 -2.37
CA PRO A 286 33.94 -3.38 -1.24
C PRO A 286 34.97 -2.29 -1.60
N GLU A 287 36.00 -2.63 -2.35
CA GLU A 287 37.02 -1.66 -2.77
C GLU A 287 36.44 -0.60 -3.73
N GLY A 288 35.52 -0.99 -4.61
CA GLY A 288 34.82 -0.07 -5.49
C GLY A 288 33.86 0.87 -4.74
N GLU A 289 33.21 0.39 -3.67
CA GLU A 289 32.36 1.18 -2.79
C GLU A 289 33.20 2.20 -2.00
N ASP A 290 34.37 1.78 -1.44
CA ASP A 290 35.30 2.66 -0.72
C ASP A 290 35.89 3.75 -1.63
N LEU A 291 36.31 3.37 -2.85
CA LEU A 291 36.72 4.32 -3.88
C LEU A 291 35.62 5.36 -4.15
N LEU A 292 34.37 4.92 -4.32
CA LEU A 292 33.24 5.82 -4.57
C LEU A 292 32.96 6.75 -3.39
N ALA A 293 33.00 6.25 -2.16
CA ALA A 293 32.79 7.06 -0.96
C ALA A 293 33.81 8.21 -0.90
N SER A 294 35.09 7.90 -1.16
CA SER A 294 36.15 8.89 -1.19
C SER A 294 35.98 9.91 -2.32
N LEU A 295 35.58 9.49 -3.52
CA LEU A 295 35.36 10.41 -4.66
C LEU A 295 34.10 11.28 -4.46
N ILE A 296 33.05 10.74 -3.86
CA ILE A 296 31.83 11.48 -3.49
C ILE A 296 32.18 12.54 -2.44
N LEU A 297 32.96 12.18 -1.42
CA LEU A 297 33.41 13.13 -0.40
C LEU A 297 34.27 14.25 -1.00
N ALA A 298 35.20 13.91 -1.89
CA ALA A 298 36.02 14.90 -2.60
C ALA A 298 35.15 15.86 -3.45
N ALA A 299 34.13 15.36 -4.12
CA ALA A 299 33.20 16.20 -4.87
C ALA A 299 32.34 17.06 -3.94
N ALA A 300 31.91 16.52 -2.80
CA ALA A 300 31.11 17.25 -1.82
C ALA A 300 31.88 18.41 -1.16
N THR A 301 33.19 18.25 -0.91
CA THR A 301 34.04 19.29 -0.32
C THR A 301 34.50 20.35 -1.33
N SER A 302 34.15 20.19 -2.59
CA SER A 302 34.53 21.07 -3.70
C SER A 302 33.30 21.79 -4.30
N ARG A 303 33.50 22.52 -5.40
CA ARG A 303 32.41 23.17 -6.16
C ARG A 303 31.83 22.29 -7.28
N TYR A 304 32.24 21.02 -7.34
CA TYR A 304 31.78 20.11 -8.37
C TYR A 304 30.38 19.54 -8.08
N GLY A 305 29.65 19.19 -9.13
CA GLY A 305 28.42 18.40 -9.04
C GLY A 305 28.73 16.90 -9.01
N ILE A 306 27.72 16.08 -8.73
CA ILE A 306 27.86 14.61 -8.62
C ILE A 306 28.34 13.96 -9.92
N THR A 307 28.08 14.55 -11.09
CA THR A 307 28.55 14.03 -12.37
C THR A 307 30.07 14.03 -12.49
N GLN A 308 30.78 14.87 -11.70
CA GLN A 308 32.25 14.87 -11.66
C GLN A 308 32.81 13.56 -11.10
N VAL A 309 32.10 12.90 -10.18
CA VAL A 309 32.49 11.57 -9.67
C VAL A 309 32.60 10.57 -10.82
N TYR A 310 31.64 10.61 -11.78
CA TYR A 310 31.73 9.74 -12.96
C TYR A 310 32.95 10.04 -13.83
N ARG A 311 33.34 11.30 -13.98
CA ARG A 311 34.54 11.70 -14.73
C ARG A 311 35.81 11.17 -14.06
N TRP A 312 35.91 11.33 -12.73
CA TRP A 312 37.06 10.83 -11.98
C TRP A 312 37.20 9.30 -12.03
N VAL A 313 36.08 8.57 -11.91
CA VAL A 313 36.09 7.10 -12.03
C VAL A 313 36.49 6.65 -13.46
N THR A 314 36.31 7.48 -14.47
CA THR A 314 36.72 7.15 -15.85
C THR A 314 38.15 7.55 -16.17
N ASP A 315 38.79 8.31 -15.31
CA ASP A 315 40.18 8.76 -15.46
C ASP A 315 41.07 8.29 -14.27
N GLU A 316 41.61 7.08 -14.38
CA GLU A 316 42.44 6.45 -13.36
C GLU A 316 43.78 7.18 -13.09
N GLN A 317 44.07 8.29 -13.80
CA GLN A 317 45.27 9.08 -13.66
C GLN A 317 45.02 10.43 -12.96
N ASN A 318 43.78 10.83 -12.74
CA ASN A 318 43.45 12.11 -12.17
C ASN A 318 43.58 12.09 -10.64
N LEU A 319 44.60 12.76 -10.11
CA LEU A 319 44.89 12.81 -8.68
C LEU A 319 44.22 13.99 -7.95
N GLU A 320 43.44 14.81 -8.64
CA GLU A 320 42.72 15.96 -8.07
C GLU A 320 41.86 15.59 -6.84
N PRO A 321 41.10 14.45 -6.83
CA PRO A 321 40.26 14.10 -5.67
C PRO A 321 41.09 13.91 -4.38
N ILE A 322 42.33 13.37 -4.49
CA ILE A 322 43.21 13.18 -3.33
C ILE A 322 43.64 14.54 -2.75
N GLN A 323 43.94 15.51 -3.62
CA GLN A 323 44.27 16.85 -3.20
C GLN A 323 43.07 17.55 -2.52
N LEU A 324 41.88 17.47 -3.10
CA LEU A 324 40.67 18.05 -2.54
C LEU A 324 40.33 17.49 -1.15
N LEU A 325 40.51 16.18 -0.94
CA LEU A 325 40.32 15.58 0.37
C LEU A 325 41.32 16.08 1.41
N ARG A 326 42.58 16.25 1.03
CA ARG A 326 43.60 16.82 1.92
C ARG A 326 43.35 18.27 2.27
N GLU A 327 42.93 19.08 1.29
CA GLU A 327 42.57 20.49 1.50
C GLU A 327 41.33 20.61 2.38
N GLY A 328 40.39 19.66 2.27
CA GLY A 328 39.20 19.58 3.11
C GLY A 328 39.42 18.99 4.52
N GLY A 329 40.66 18.59 4.86
CA GLY A 329 40.98 18.03 6.18
C GLY A 329 40.75 16.51 6.32
N TYR A 330 40.35 15.80 5.26
CA TYR A 330 40.07 14.35 5.25
C TYR A 330 41.33 13.51 4.93
N SER A 331 42.35 13.63 5.74
CA SER A 331 43.66 13.05 5.46
C SER A 331 43.65 11.52 5.34
N LEU A 332 42.90 10.82 6.21
CA LEU A 332 42.82 9.35 6.16
C LEU A 332 42.07 8.86 4.91
N MET A 333 40.98 9.56 4.52
CA MET A 333 40.28 9.26 3.27
C MET A 333 41.16 9.52 2.05
N ALA A 334 41.98 10.60 2.07
CA ALA A 334 42.93 10.90 1.01
C ALA A 334 44.03 9.82 0.89
N ASP A 335 44.50 9.29 2.02
CA ASP A 335 45.50 8.22 2.03
C ASP A 335 44.92 6.89 1.54
N GLY A 336 43.67 6.54 1.94
CA GLY A 336 42.95 5.39 1.41
C GLY A 336 42.74 5.50 -0.11
N LEU A 337 42.26 6.66 -0.58
CA LEU A 337 42.10 6.93 -2.00
C LEU A 337 43.44 6.84 -2.75
N SER A 338 44.52 7.38 -2.17
CA SER A 338 45.87 7.28 -2.75
C SER A 338 46.36 5.82 -2.89
N ALA A 339 45.97 4.94 -1.96
CA ALA A 339 46.31 3.51 -2.05
C ALA A 339 45.63 2.85 -3.27
N HIS A 340 44.36 3.18 -3.58
CA HIS A 340 43.70 2.71 -4.79
C HIS A 340 44.41 3.16 -6.08
N TYR A 341 44.86 4.43 -6.15
CA TYR A 341 45.61 4.95 -7.31
C TYR A 341 47.00 4.30 -7.46
N ASN A 342 47.64 3.96 -6.35
CA ASN A 342 48.97 3.32 -6.34
C ASN A 342 48.91 1.79 -6.41
N ALA A 343 47.73 1.16 -6.45
CA ALA A 343 47.59 -0.27 -6.61
C ALA A 343 48.18 -0.78 -7.94
N THR A 344 48.43 -2.07 -8.03
CA THR A 344 48.92 -2.66 -9.29
C THR A 344 47.96 -2.36 -10.42
N PRO A 345 48.43 -2.18 -11.68
CA PRO A 345 47.53 -1.79 -12.81
C PRO A 345 46.29 -2.68 -12.94
N LYS A 346 46.43 -3.98 -12.69
CA LYS A 346 45.31 -4.93 -12.76
C LYS A 346 44.27 -4.71 -11.64
N GLN A 347 44.75 -4.51 -10.42
CA GLN A 347 43.85 -4.24 -9.27
C GLN A 347 43.18 -2.89 -9.43
N ARG A 348 43.92 -1.83 -9.73
CA ARG A 348 43.38 -0.48 -9.96
C ARG A 348 42.30 -0.49 -11.02
N SER A 349 42.57 -1.01 -12.21
CA SER A 349 41.58 -1.07 -13.29
C SER A 349 40.36 -1.92 -12.91
N GLY A 350 40.52 -2.97 -12.09
CA GLY A 350 39.44 -3.76 -11.55
C GLY A 350 38.50 -2.94 -10.64
N VAL A 351 39.08 -2.22 -9.66
CA VAL A 351 38.36 -1.39 -8.69
C VAL A 351 37.62 -0.24 -9.41
N PHE A 352 38.30 0.51 -10.27
CA PHE A 352 37.71 1.61 -11.05
C PHE A 352 36.62 1.13 -12.01
N THR A 353 36.80 -0.04 -12.64
CA THR A 353 35.74 -0.63 -13.49
C THR A 353 34.51 -1.00 -12.68
N THR A 354 34.68 -1.53 -11.47
CA THR A 354 33.58 -1.86 -10.56
C THR A 354 32.87 -0.60 -10.11
N ALA A 355 33.57 0.39 -9.62
CA ALA A 355 33.03 1.69 -9.23
C ALA A 355 32.24 2.36 -10.39
N LYS A 356 32.80 2.33 -11.61
CA LYS A 356 32.15 2.85 -12.82
C LYS A 356 30.82 2.15 -13.13
N LYS A 357 30.73 0.84 -12.92
CA LYS A 357 29.48 0.10 -13.10
C LYS A 357 28.43 0.54 -12.09
N MET A 358 28.82 0.78 -10.83
CA MET A 358 27.94 1.21 -9.76
C MET A 358 27.27 2.54 -10.06
N ILE A 359 28.01 3.54 -10.56
CA ILE A 359 27.49 4.88 -10.87
C ILE A 359 27.09 5.08 -12.33
N ASN A 360 26.90 4.00 -13.09
CA ASN A 360 26.59 4.11 -14.53
C ASN A 360 25.30 4.92 -14.85
N CYS A 361 24.36 5.03 -13.90
CA CYS A 361 23.18 5.88 -14.05
C CYS A 361 23.53 7.36 -14.20
N LEU A 362 24.64 7.84 -13.64
CA LEU A 362 25.11 9.22 -13.78
C LEU A 362 25.56 9.58 -15.20
N LYS A 363 25.80 8.59 -16.06
CA LYS A 363 26.14 8.80 -17.48
C LYS A 363 24.93 9.31 -18.29
N LEU A 364 23.71 9.09 -17.82
CA LEU A 364 22.50 9.38 -18.57
C LEU A 364 22.21 10.88 -18.54
N SER A 365 22.27 11.55 -19.69
CA SER A 365 22.01 13.00 -19.80
C SER A 365 20.60 13.40 -19.33
N SER A 366 19.62 12.48 -19.41
CA SER A 366 18.26 12.73 -18.89
C SER A 366 18.20 12.83 -17.37
N VAL A 367 19.21 12.35 -16.66
CA VAL A 367 19.30 12.36 -15.20
C VAL A 367 19.87 13.68 -14.69
N HIS A 368 20.82 14.29 -15.41
CA HIS A 368 21.56 15.46 -14.95
C HIS A 368 20.66 16.62 -14.47
N PRO A 369 19.59 16.99 -15.20
CA PRO A 369 18.73 18.08 -14.74
C PRO A 369 17.98 17.79 -13.41
N TRP A 370 17.96 16.53 -12.98
CA TRP A 370 17.30 16.13 -11.73
C TRP A 370 18.24 16.10 -10.53
N ILE A 371 19.55 16.09 -10.76
CA ILE A 371 20.54 15.88 -9.70
C ILE A 371 21.57 17.03 -9.57
N GLU A 372 21.54 17.99 -10.47
CA GLU A 372 22.43 19.16 -10.41
C GLU A 372 21.86 20.33 -11.21
N ARG A 373 22.40 21.53 -10.96
CA ARG A 373 22.08 22.72 -11.76
C ARG A 373 22.56 22.55 -13.19
N THR A 374 21.74 22.99 -14.15
CA THR A 374 22.08 22.90 -15.59
C THR A 374 22.98 24.04 -16.07
N GLY A 375 23.29 25.00 -15.21
CA GLY A 375 24.20 26.11 -15.52
C GLY A 375 23.98 27.30 -14.57
N PRO A 376 24.78 28.37 -14.76
CA PRO A 376 24.72 29.57 -13.88
C PRO A 376 23.37 30.30 -13.85
N GLY A 377 22.56 30.12 -14.91
CA GLY A 377 21.21 30.73 -15.01
C GLY A 377 20.08 29.83 -14.50
N ASP A 378 20.38 28.71 -13.93
CA ASP A 378 19.36 27.77 -13.42
C ASP A 378 18.78 28.30 -12.10
N THR A 379 17.51 28.73 -12.15
CA THR A 379 16.77 29.26 -11.01
C THR A 379 15.84 28.24 -10.35
N ARG A 380 15.87 26.98 -10.79
CA ARG A 380 15.05 25.92 -10.20
C ARG A 380 15.38 25.74 -8.72
N PRO A 381 14.36 25.53 -7.86
CA PRO A 381 14.61 25.24 -6.45
C PRO A 381 15.32 23.89 -6.30
N GLU A 382 16.23 23.86 -5.36
CA GLU A 382 16.84 22.63 -4.88
C GLU A 382 15.93 21.95 -3.84
N PHE A 383 15.81 20.64 -3.93
CA PHE A 383 15.11 19.84 -2.92
C PHE A 383 16.07 19.54 -1.78
N ASP A 384 15.67 19.94 -0.59
CA ASP A 384 16.38 19.65 0.64
C ASP A 384 15.64 18.57 1.45
N PRO A 385 16.24 17.38 1.67
CA PRO A 385 15.66 16.33 2.50
C PRO A 385 15.36 16.78 3.94
N ALA A 386 16.16 17.66 4.53
CA ALA A 386 15.95 18.14 5.90
C ALA A 386 14.69 19.03 6.01
N THR A 387 14.43 19.86 5.00
CA THR A 387 13.18 20.63 4.90
C THR A 387 11.97 19.70 4.76
N PHE A 388 12.08 18.64 3.95
CA PHE A 388 11.01 17.65 3.81
C PHE A 388 10.77 16.89 5.11
N ALA A 389 11.81 16.53 5.85
CA ALA A 389 11.72 15.85 7.15
C ALA A 389 10.89 16.64 8.17
N ARG A 390 10.92 17.95 8.10
CA ARG A 390 10.16 18.88 8.98
C ARG A 390 8.76 19.18 8.46
N SER A 391 8.45 18.83 7.21
CA SER A 391 7.12 19.02 6.63
C SER A 391 6.13 18.01 7.21
N GLN A 392 4.90 18.46 7.45
CA GLN A 392 3.80 17.61 7.90
C GLN A 392 2.81 17.28 6.78
N THR A 393 2.99 17.81 5.57
CA THR A 393 1.97 17.77 4.51
C THR A 393 2.50 17.41 3.13
N ASP A 394 3.79 17.61 2.88
CA ASP A 394 4.40 17.45 1.55
C ASP A 394 4.34 16.01 1.03
N THR A 395 4.34 15.86 -0.29
CA THR A 395 4.38 14.55 -0.92
C THR A 395 5.50 14.48 -1.96
N LEU A 396 6.38 13.48 -1.78
CA LEU A 396 7.45 13.15 -2.71
C LEU A 396 7.11 11.84 -3.43
N TYR A 397 6.93 11.91 -4.74
CA TYR A 397 6.85 10.75 -5.63
C TYR A 397 8.22 10.51 -6.23
N SER A 398 8.74 9.31 -6.12
CA SER A 398 10.04 8.94 -6.68
C SER A 398 9.87 7.75 -7.63
N LEU A 399 10.11 7.99 -8.93
CA LEU A 399 9.75 7.07 -10.00
C LEU A 399 11.00 6.50 -10.68
N SER A 400 11.00 5.19 -10.93
CA SER A 400 12.04 4.51 -11.70
C SER A 400 11.48 3.36 -12.52
N LYS A 401 11.91 3.25 -13.78
CA LYS A 401 11.67 2.06 -14.59
C LYS A 401 12.57 0.92 -14.15
N GLU A 402 12.10 -0.29 -14.34
CA GLU A 402 12.90 -1.50 -14.12
C GLU A 402 13.83 -1.80 -15.29
N GLY A 403 14.89 -2.59 -15.05
CA GLY A 403 15.77 -3.12 -16.09
C GLY A 403 16.98 -2.25 -16.40
N VAL A 404 17.53 -2.46 -17.60
CA VAL A 404 18.77 -1.81 -18.06
C VAL A 404 18.57 -0.30 -18.15
N GLY A 405 19.52 0.47 -17.59
CA GLY A 405 19.41 1.94 -17.53
C GLY A 405 18.49 2.45 -16.43
N SER A 406 18.13 1.60 -15.47
CA SER A 406 17.38 2.01 -14.28
C SER A 406 18.14 3.08 -13.50
N VAL A 407 17.40 4.06 -12.97
CA VAL A 407 17.89 5.07 -12.03
C VAL A 407 17.61 4.67 -10.58
N GLY A 408 17.31 3.38 -10.35
CA GLY A 408 17.06 2.82 -9.02
C GLY A 408 18.05 3.28 -7.95
N PRO A 409 19.37 3.28 -8.21
CA PRO A 409 20.36 3.80 -7.23
C PRO A 409 20.10 5.24 -6.79
N LEU A 410 19.71 6.14 -7.68
CA LEU A 410 19.35 7.52 -7.33
C LEU A 410 18.05 7.62 -6.54
N VAL A 411 17.04 6.85 -6.94
CA VAL A 411 15.77 6.76 -6.21
C VAL A 411 15.99 6.21 -4.81
N THR A 412 16.84 5.19 -4.68
CA THR A 412 17.23 4.63 -3.37
C THR A 412 17.98 5.67 -2.55
N ALA A 413 18.97 6.33 -3.13
CA ALA A 413 19.76 7.36 -2.45
C ALA A 413 18.88 8.52 -1.94
N LEU A 414 17.95 9.01 -2.77
CA LEU A 414 16.98 10.05 -2.35
C LEU A 414 16.07 9.55 -1.22
N THR A 415 15.59 8.30 -1.30
CA THR A 415 14.75 7.70 -0.27
C THR A 415 15.51 7.55 1.05
N VAL A 416 16.76 7.11 1.00
CA VAL A 416 17.64 6.98 2.17
C VAL A 416 17.96 8.34 2.77
N ALA A 417 18.33 9.33 1.94
CA ALA A 417 18.62 10.68 2.41
C ALA A 417 17.41 11.29 3.15
N VAL A 418 16.21 11.16 2.59
CA VAL A 418 14.98 11.62 3.26
C VAL A 418 14.73 10.86 4.57
N CYS A 419 14.97 9.55 4.58
CA CYS A 419 14.78 8.73 5.78
C CYS A 419 15.77 9.11 6.89
N ASP A 420 17.05 9.30 6.56
CA ASP A 420 18.08 9.70 7.52
C ASP A 420 17.75 11.05 8.15
N GLU A 421 17.38 12.06 7.35
CA GLU A 421 17.00 13.38 7.86
C GLU A 421 15.73 13.32 8.73
N ILE A 422 14.79 12.41 8.43
CA ILE A 422 13.61 12.18 9.28
C ILE A 422 14.02 11.54 10.60
N LEU A 423 14.92 10.57 10.59
CA LEU A 423 15.41 9.92 11.81
C LEU A 423 16.21 10.89 12.68
N ASP A 424 17.05 11.72 12.07
CA ASP A 424 17.81 12.77 12.74
C ASP A 424 16.84 13.78 13.36
N TYR A 425 15.88 14.31 12.59
CA TYR A 425 14.86 15.23 13.11
C TYR A 425 14.00 14.60 14.21
N ALA A 426 13.60 13.33 14.08
CA ALA A 426 12.87 12.64 15.13
C ALA A 426 13.69 12.54 16.44
N SER A 427 15.02 12.43 16.35
CA SER A 427 15.90 12.38 17.51
C SER A 427 16.00 13.72 18.25
N GLU A 428 15.78 14.84 17.57
CA GLU A 428 15.77 16.18 18.16
C GLU A 428 14.48 16.47 18.95
N ILE A 429 13.39 15.76 18.62
CA ILE A 429 12.08 15.96 19.27
C ILE A 429 12.06 15.23 20.62
N GLU A 430 11.47 15.85 21.63
CA GLU A 430 11.23 15.23 22.92
C GLU A 430 10.49 13.89 22.78
N GLY A 431 11.05 12.83 23.33
CA GLY A 431 10.56 11.45 23.17
C GLY A 431 11.09 10.73 21.94
N GLY A 432 11.92 11.35 21.10
CA GLY A 432 12.60 10.72 19.98
C GLY A 432 11.65 10.27 18.84
N ARG A 433 10.49 10.94 18.67
CA ARG A 433 9.43 10.54 17.74
C ARG A 433 8.80 11.75 17.04
N LEU A 434 8.49 11.62 15.75
CA LEU A 434 7.68 12.61 15.04
C LEU A 434 6.28 12.75 15.66
N ARG A 435 5.82 13.98 15.84
CA ARG A 435 4.45 14.26 16.31
C ARG A 435 3.40 13.92 15.27
N THR A 436 3.68 14.23 14.00
CA THR A 436 2.88 13.83 12.84
C THR A 436 3.64 12.75 12.09
N PRO A 437 3.11 11.51 12.01
CA PRO A 437 3.81 10.41 11.34
C PRO A 437 3.97 10.67 9.84
N VAL A 438 5.09 10.25 9.29
CA VAL A 438 5.34 10.22 7.85
C VAL A 438 5.02 8.84 7.28
N LEU A 439 4.44 8.79 6.07
CA LEU A 439 4.16 7.55 5.35
C LEU A 439 5.22 7.30 4.26
N PHE A 440 5.91 6.18 4.35
CA PHE A 440 6.71 5.60 3.27
C PHE A 440 5.91 4.49 2.58
N ALA A 441 5.31 4.78 1.43
CA ALA A 441 4.59 3.81 0.62
C ALA A 441 5.48 3.31 -0.53
N LEU A 442 6.32 2.31 -0.24
CA LEU A 442 7.32 1.80 -1.16
C LEU A 442 6.71 0.72 -2.07
N ASP A 443 6.03 1.14 -3.14
CA ASP A 443 5.51 0.21 -4.15
C ASP A 443 6.68 -0.35 -4.99
N GLU A 444 6.67 -1.64 -5.23
CA GLU A 444 7.74 -2.38 -5.94
C GLU A 444 9.14 -2.18 -5.29
N VAL A 445 9.20 -2.21 -3.95
CA VAL A 445 10.40 -1.85 -3.19
C VAL A 445 11.66 -2.60 -3.65
N ALA A 446 11.57 -3.89 -3.95
CA ALA A 446 12.69 -4.69 -4.41
C ALA A 446 13.13 -4.39 -5.86
N ASN A 447 12.32 -3.70 -6.65
CA ASN A 447 12.64 -3.32 -8.02
C ASN A 447 13.08 -1.85 -8.14
N VAL A 448 12.44 -0.97 -7.37
CA VAL A 448 12.60 0.48 -7.49
C VAL A 448 13.62 1.03 -6.50
N VAL A 449 13.54 0.62 -5.22
CA VAL A 449 14.37 1.19 -4.15
C VAL A 449 15.58 0.33 -3.80
N ARG A 450 15.46 -0.99 -3.75
CA ARG A 450 16.54 -1.95 -3.44
C ARG A 450 17.42 -1.60 -2.23
N TRP A 451 16.83 -1.01 -1.22
CA TRP A 451 17.51 -0.56 -0.01
C TRP A 451 18.02 -1.74 0.83
N GLN A 452 19.33 -1.99 0.80
CA GLN A 452 19.92 -3.19 1.40
C GLN A 452 19.82 -3.23 2.93
N GLU A 453 19.90 -2.07 3.59
CA GLU A 453 19.80 -1.96 5.05
C GLU A 453 18.36 -2.04 5.57
N LEU A 454 17.36 -1.95 4.69
CA LEU A 454 15.96 -1.89 5.06
C LEU A 454 15.53 -2.98 6.07
N PRO A 455 15.91 -4.27 5.89
CA PRO A 455 15.53 -5.32 6.85
C PRO A 455 16.03 -5.06 8.28
N GLY A 456 17.23 -4.50 8.42
CA GLY A 456 17.84 -4.18 9.73
C GLY A 456 17.22 -2.97 10.41
N LEU A 457 16.74 -2.00 9.64
CA LEU A 457 16.15 -0.76 10.15
C LEU A 457 14.65 -0.89 10.47
N TYR A 458 14.00 -1.92 9.96
CA TYR A 458 12.54 -2.03 9.93
C TYR A 458 11.88 -1.94 11.31
N SER A 459 12.51 -2.52 12.33
CA SER A 459 12.01 -2.50 13.70
C SER A 459 12.08 -1.13 14.39
N HIS A 460 12.88 -0.20 13.85
CA HIS A 460 13.09 1.13 14.45
C HIS A 460 12.08 2.17 13.95
N PHE A 461 11.52 2.00 12.76
CA PHE A 461 10.68 3.01 12.11
C PHE A 461 9.42 3.37 12.91
N GLY A 462 8.69 2.36 13.41
CA GLY A 462 7.46 2.59 14.15
C GLY A 462 7.65 3.50 15.37
N SER A 463 8.70 3.28 16.15
CA SER A 463 9.02 4.10 17.33
C SER A 463 9.40 5.54 16.98
N ARG A 464 9.88 5.80 15.78
CA ARG A 464 10.24 7.13 15.30
C ARG A 464 9.10 7.90 14.61
N GLY A 465 7.94 7.28 14.45
CA GLY A 465 6.79 7.88 13.76
C GLY A 465 6.86 7.73 12.24
N ILE A 466 7.60 6.75 11.74
CA ILE A 466 7.66 6.39 10.33
C ILE A 466 6.77 5.18 10.09
N ILE A 467 5.68 5.38 9.36
CA ILE A 467 4.82 4.30 8.86
C ILE A 467 5.43 3.83 7.55
N ILE A 468 5.94 2.60 7.51
CA ILE A 468 6.55 2.06 6.30
C ILE A 468 5.77 0.89 5.74
N MET A 469 5.54 0.91 4.43
CA MET A 469 4.88 -0.14 3.67
C MET A 469 5.82 -0.62 2.57
N SER A 470 6.40 -1.80 2.75
CA SER A 470 7.22 -2.46 1.73
C SER A 470 6.37 -3.44 0.95
N ILE A 471 6.14 -3.15 -0.34
CA ILE A 471 5.23 -3.91 -1.19
C ILE A 471 6.02 -4.68 -2.24
N LEU A 472 5.81 -5.99 -2.28
CA LEU A 472 6.48 -6.96 -3.14
C LEU A 472 5.47 -7.69 -4.02
N GLN A 473 5.90 -8.17 -5.17
CA GLN A 473 5.08 -9.03 -6.04
C GLN A 473 5.13 -10.49 -5.60
N SER A 474 6.26 -10.96 -5.04
CA SER A 474 6.44 -12.32 -4.56
C SER A 474 7.50 -12.39 -3.46
N TRP A 475 7.55 -13.51 -2.75
CA TRP A 475 8.61 -13.80 -1.78
C TRP A 475 9.99 -13.87 -2.43
N SER A 476 10.09 -14.57 -3.57
CA SER A 476 11.34 -14.73 -4.32
C SER A 476 11.91 -13.40 -4.81
N GLN A 477 11.06 -12.39 -5.08
CA GLN A 477 11.51 -11.05 -5.40
C GLN A 477 12.28 -10.41 -4.23
N GLY A 478 11.77 -10.54 -3.02
CA GLY A 478 12.46 -10.07 -1.81
C GLY A 478 13.76 -10.83 -1.55
N VAL A 479 13.75 -12.15 -1.73
CA VAL A 479 14.95 -12.99 -1.61
C VAL A 479 16.05 -12.58 -2.59
N ARG A 480 15.68 -12.23 -3.82
CA ARG A 480 16.67 -11.71 -4.79
C ARG A 480 17.28 -10.38 -4.35
N CYS A 481 16.51 -9.54 -3.67
CA CYS A 481 16.98 -8.23 -3.21
C CYS A 481 17.84 -8.32 -1.95
N TRP A 482 17.40 -9.07 -0.93
CA TRP A 482 18.03 -9.08 0.40
C TRP A 482 18.60 -10.44 0.82
N GLY A 483 18.56 -11.44 -0.04
CA GLY A 483 18.86 -12.83 0.35
C GLY A 483 17.76 -13.44 1.21
N GLU A 484 17.87 -14.76 1.47
CA GLU A 484 16.90 -15.50 2.28
C GLU A 484 16.78 -14.93 3.71
N ASP A 485 17.92 -14.64 4.33
CA ASP A 485 17.94 -14.18 5.72
C ASP A 485 17.46 -12.73 5.84
N GLY A 486 17.81 -11.85 4.90
CA GLY A 486 17.31 -10.47 4.86
C GLY A 486 15.80 -10.42 4.63
N MET A 487 15.26 -11.25 3.73
CA MET A 487 13.81 -11.32 3.51
C MET A 487 13.07 -11.89 4.73
N LYS A 488 13.63 -12.90 5.41
CA LYS A 488 13.09 -13.42 6.67
C LYS A 488 13.13 -12.37 7.79
N ALA A 489 14.22 -11.62 7.89
CA ALA A 489 14.36 -10.54 8.87
C ALA A 489 13.30 -9.45 8.63
N LEU A 490 13.15 -8.98 7.38
CA LEU A 490 12.14 -8.00 6.98
C LEU A 490 10.72 -8.47 7.32
N TRP A 491 10.39 -9.72 6.94
CA TRP A 491 9.10 -10.31 7.24
C TRP A 491 8.84 -10.46 8.73
N SER A 492 9.85 -10.85 9.50
CA SER A 492 9.75 -11.00 10.94
C SER A 492 9.55 -9.66 11.66
N ALA A 493 10.29 -8.64 11.25
CA ALA A 493 10.25 -7.30 11.85
C ALA A 493 8.94 -6.54 11.56
N ALA A 494 8.26 -6.84 10.46
CA ALA A 494 6.96 -6.25 10.16
C ALA A 494 5.90 -6.70 11.17
N ASN A 495 5.16 -5.77 11.74
CA ASN A 495 4.04 -6.09 12.62
C ASN A 495 2.70 -6.25 11.89
N VAL A 496 2.58 -5.77 10.67
CA VAL A 496 1.43 -6.02 9.77
C VAL A 496 1.92 -6.68 8.48
N LYS A 497 1.33 -7.79 8.12
CA LYS A 497 1.65 -8.60 6.95
C LYS A 497 0.38 -8.82 6.14
N VAL A 498 0.38 -8.40 4.87
CA VAL A 498 -0.79 -8.52 4.01
C VAL A 498 -0.45 -9.38 2.80
N TYR A 499 -1.23 -10.41 2.58
CA TYR A 499 -1.16 -11.24 1.38
C TYR A 499 -2.40 -11.03 0.51
N GLY A 500 -2.22 -10.51 -0.69
CA GLY A 500 -3.30 -10.15 -1.62
C GLY A 500 -3.53 -11.14 -2.77
N GLY A 501 -2.96 -12.35 -2.67
CA GLY A 501 -3.12 -13.39 -3.69
C GLY A 501 -2.17 -13.24 -4.89
N GLY A 502 -2.30 -14.17 -5.84
CA GLY A 502 -1.60 -14.12 -7.13
C GLY A 502 -0.12 -14.51 -7.09
N VAL A 503 0.32 -15.19 -6.05
CA VAL A 503 1.65 -15.82 -5.93
C VAL A 503 1.50 -17.32 -6.16
N ALA A 504 2.35 -17.89 -7.01
CA ALA A 504 2.30 -19.31 -7.35
C ALA A 504 2.80 -20.19 -6.19
N VAL A 505 2.29 -21.43 -6.09
CA VAL A 505 2.70 -22.40 -5.06
C VAL A 505 4.19 -22.74 -5.17
N ASP A 506 4.76 -22.70 -6.34
CA ASP A 506 6.17 -22.95 -6.62
C ASP A 506 7.10 -21.76 -6.35
N ASP A 507 6.58 -20.62 -5.89
CA ASP A 507 7.39 -19.49 -5.40
C ASP A 507 8.00 -19.77 -4.01
N GLY A 508 8.61 -20.91 -3.84
CA GLY A 508 9.26 -21.34 -2.62
C GLY A 508 8.30 -21.75 -1.48
N PRO A 509 8.75 -21.71 -0.23
CA PRO A 509 7.96 -22.20 0.92
C PRO A 509 6.89 -21.19 1.42
N PHE A 510 6.72 -20.03 0.76
CA PHE A 510 5.93 -18.92 1.29
C PHE A 510 4.47 -19.29 1.55
N LEU A 511 3.76 -19.85 0.55
CA LEU A 511 2.34 -20.22 0.71
C LEU A 511 2.14 -21.33 1.74
N ARG A 512 3.05 -22.31 1.79
CA ARG A 512 3.05 -23.35 2.82
C ARG A 512 3.19 -22.77 4.22
N ASN A 513 4.13 -21.84 4.41
CA ASN A 513 4.35 -21.17 5.68
C ASN A 513 3.13 -20.31 6.07
N MET A 514 2.50 -19.64 5.10
CA MET A 514 1.26 -18.87 5.31
C MET A 514 0.11 -19.78 5.72
N SER A 515 -0.12 -20.89 5.01
CA SER A 515 -1.14 -21.90 5.35
C SER A 515 -0.93 -22.46 6.76
N THR A 516 0.32 -22.78 7.09
CA THR A 516 0.69 -23.28 8.42
C THR A 516 0.42 -22.25 9.51
N ALA A 517 0.74 -20.97 9.25
CA ALA A 517 0.55 -19.89 10.22
C ALA A 517 -0.93 -19.49 10.40
N VAL A 518 -1.77 -19.72 9.39
CA VAL A 518 -3.24 -19.59 9.51
C VAL A 518 -3.82 -20.66 10.43
N GLY A 519 -3.25 -21.87 10.36
CA GLY A 519 -3.64 -22.97 11.22
C GLY A 519 -4.76 -23.84 10.67
N ASP A 520 -5.26 -24.71 11.53
CA ASP A 520 -6.25 -25.74 11.21
C ASP A 520 -7.54 -25.49 11.98
N HIS A 521 -8.65 -26.00 11.47
CA HIS A 521 -9.93 -26.05 12.16
C HIS A 521 -10.46 -27.50 12.20
N TYR A 522 -11.52 -27.72 12.96
CA TYR A 522 -12.16 -29.03 13.04
C TYR A 522 -13.46 -29.03 12.25
N GLU A 523 -13.59 -30.01 11.33
CA GLU A 523 -14.85 -30.31 10.66
C GLU A 523 -15.47 -31.57 11.24
N LEU A 524 -16.81 -31.58 11.33
CA LEU A 524 -17.57 -32.75 11.70
C LEU A 524 -17.92 -33.55 10.44
N SER A 525 -17.27 -34.67 10.22
CA SER A 525 -17.68 -35.64 9.19
C SER A 525 -18.62 -36.69 9.81
N GLY A 526 -19.82 -36.83 9.24
CA GLY A 526 -20.79 -37.82 9.63
C GLY A 526 -20.90 -38.92 8.58
N SER A 527 -20.78 -40.20 8.95
CA SER A 527 -21.18 -41.29 8.11
C SER A 527 -22.49 -41.91 8.64
N VAL A 528 -23.47 -42.04 7.75
CA VAL A 528 -24.72 -42.74 8.05
C VAL A 528 -24.71 -44.07 7.31
N SER A 529 -24.69 -45.18 8.04
CA SER A 529 -24.90 -46.49 7.46
C SER A 529 -26.32 -46.97 7.80
N SER A 530 -27.12 -47.24 6.78
CA SER A 530 -28.47 -47.80 6.93
C SER A 530 -28.43 -49.30 6.51
N GLY A 531 -28.75 -50.17 7.43
CA GLY A 531 -28.89 -51.62 7.19
C GLY A 531 -30.23 -52.14 7.71
N ARG A 532 -30.66 -53.37 7.27
CA ARG A 532 -31.95 -53.99 7.63
C ARG A 532 -32.22 -54.18 9.13
N GLY A 533 -31.31 -53.76 10.01
CA GLY A 533 -31.42 -53.94 11.47
C GLY A 533 -31.22 -52.68 12.30
N GLY A 534 -31.13 -51.49 11.68
CA GLY A 534 -30.94 -50.22 12.38
C GLY A 534 -29.89 -49.32 11.71
N GLY A 535 -30.10 -48.01 11.76
CA GLY A 535 -29.13 -47.04 11.26
C GLY A 535 -28.09 -46.72 12.34
N SER A 536 -26.79 -46.77 12.01
CA SER A 536 -25.70 -46.27 12.85
C SER A 536 -25.21 -44.92 12.30
N GLN A 537 -25.17 -43.92 13.15
CA GLN A 537 -24.62 -42.59 12.82
C GLN A 537 -23.29 -42.42 13.58
N SER A 538 -22.21 -42.34 12.85
CA SER A 538 -20.88 -42.05 13.40
C SER A 538 -20.54 -40.61 13.09
N ARG A 539 -20.10 -39.83 14.10
CA ARG A 539 -19.59 -38.47 13.96
C ARG A 539 -18.12 -38.47 14.34
N GLN A 540 -17.28 -38.06 13.40
CA GLN A 540 -15.85 -37.91 13.61
C GLN A 540 -15.41 -36.48 13.45
N ARG A 541 -14.59 -35.97 14.37
CA ARG A 541 -13.92 -34.68 14.23
C ARG A 541 -12.65 -34.89 13.41
N THR A 542 -12.59 -34.27 12.25
CA THR A 542 -11.40 -34.27 11.39
C THR A 542 -10.75 -32.92 11.41
N LYS A 543 -9.45 -32.89 11.63
CA LYS A 543 -8.65 -31.65 11.60
C LYS A 543 -8.30 -31.33 10.15
N VAL A 544 -8.70 -30.14 9.66
CA VAL A 544 -8.55 -29.70 8.27
C VAL A 544 -7.84 -28.36 8.24
N ARG A 545 -7.00 -28.13 7.24
CA ARG A 545 -6.38 -26.81 6.98
C ARG A 545 -7.45 -25.77 6.73
N THR A 546 -7.35 -24.61 7.42
CA THR A 546 -8.30 -23.52 7.26
C THR A 546 -8.17 -22.84 5.89
N LEU A 547 -6.93 -22.60 5.43
CA LEU A 547 -6.61 -22.17 4.08
C LEU A 547 -5.45 -23.02 3.57
N THR A 548 -5.70 -23.80 2.54
CA THR A 548 -4.70 -24.64 1.86
C THR A 548 -3.81 -23.79 0.94
N GLU A 549 -2.69 -24.32 0.49
CA GLU A 549 -1.75 -23.60 -0.40
C GLU A 549 -2.45 -23.21 -1.72
N ASP A 550 -3.23 -24.13 -2.29
CA ASP A 550 -4.04 -23.89 -3.49
C ASP A 550 -5.15 -22.84 -3.27
N ALA A 551 -5.77 -22.81 -2.10
CA ALA A 551 -6.74 -21.78 -1.76
C ALA A 551 -6.11 -20.39 -1.60
N LEU A 552 -4.88 -20.33 -1.13
CA LEU A 552 -4.09 -19.10 -1.05
C LEU A 552 -3.63 -18.65 -2.44
N GLU A 553 -3.13 -19.54 -3.29
CA GLU A 553 -2.80 -19.23 -4.68
C GLU A 553 -4.01 -18.71 -5.46
N ALA A 554 -5.15 -19.40 -5.32
CA ALA A 554 -6.42 -19.04 -5.95
C ALA A 554 -7.17 -17.90 -5.23
N LEU A 555 -6.52 -17.17 -4.30
CA LEU A 555 -7.17 -16.08 -3.56
C LEU A 555 -7.74 -15.05 -4.56
N PRO A 556 -9.06 -14.82 -4.56
CA PRO A 556 -9.67 -14.01 -5.60
C PRO A 556 -9.34 -12.52 -5.42
N ARG A 557 -9.26 -11.81 -6.53
CA ARG A 557 -9.13 -10.36 -6.53
C ARG A 557 -10.21 -9.73 -5.64
N GLY A 558 -9.82 -8.78 -4.81
CA GLY A 558 -10.71 -8.15 -3.83
C GLY A 558 -10.75 -8.86 -2.49
N ARG A 559 -9.86 -9.84 -2.27
CA ARG A 559 -9.62 -10.46 -0.96
C ARG A 559 -8.15 -10.35 -0.60
N ALA A 560 -7.88 -10.21 0.70
CA ALA A 560 -6.53 -10.32 1.24
C ALA A 560 -6.55 -10.96 2.62
N LEU A 561 -5.47 -11.67 2.94
CA LEU A 561 -5.23 -12.23 4.26
C LEU A 561 -4.31 -11.29 5.03
N VAL A 562 -4.77 -10.83 6.18
CA VAL A 562 -4.00 -9.96 7.07
C VAL A 562 -3.53 -10.76 8.27
N ARG A 563 -2.25 -10.64 8.58
CA ARG A 563 -1.63 -11.12 9.81
C ARG A 563 -1.00 -9.94 10.52
N SER A 564 -1.23 -9.79 11.80
CA SER A 564 -0.59 -8.75 12.60
C SER A 564 -0.19 -9.30 13.97
N SER A 565 0.81 -8.69 14.56
CA SER A 565 1.33 -9.09 15.87
C SER A 565 0.23 -9.00 16.93
N GLY A 566 0.06 -10.07 17.72
CA GLY A 566 -0.94 -10.13 18.78
C GLY A 566 -2.40 -10.35 18.35
N ASN A 567 -2.67 -10.54 17.05
CA ASN A 567 -4.01 -10.83 16.52
C ASN A 567 -4.04 -12.18 15.79
N LEU A 568 -5.21 -12.81 15.76
CA LEU A 568 -5.44 -13.94 14.86
C LEU A 568 -5.48 -13.48 13.40
N PRO A 569 -5.07 -14.31 12.44
CA PRO A 569 -5.20 -14.01 11.02
C PRO A 569 -6.64 -13.69 10.64
N VAL A 570 -6.84 -12.71 9.76
CA VAL A 570 -8.18 -12.28 9.33
C VAL A 570 -8.24 -12.13 7.82
N LEU A 571 -9.35 -12.59 7.23
CA LEU A 571 -9.66 -12.39 5.81
C LEU A 571 -10.44 -11.09 5.63
N ILE A 572 -9.99 -10.25 4.71
CA ILE A 572 -10.60 -8.96 4.41
C ILE A 572 -11.08 -8.87 2.95
N LYS A 573 -12.08 -8.05 2.74
CA LYS A 573 -12.41 -7.46 1.43
C LYS A 573 -11.57 -6.21 1.26
N THR A 574 -10.81 -6.14 0.19
CA THR A 574 -10.05 -4.93 -0.14
C THR A 574 -10.99 -3.88 -0.72
N VAL A 575 -10.74 -2.62 -0.42
CA VAL A 575 -11.53 -1.50 -0.91
C VAL A 575 -10.70 -0.73 -1.92
N GLN A 576 -11.14 -0.70 -3.19
CA GLN A 576 -10.52 0.14 -4.20
C GLN A 576 -10.74 1.62 -3.85
N TRP A 577 -9.76 2.46 -4.13
CA TRP A 577 -9.83 3.90 -3.84
C TRP A 577 -11.09 4.55 -4.41
N SER A 578 -11.53 4.15 -5.62
CA SER A 578 -12.74 4.65 -6.29
C SER A 578 -14.06 4.30 -5.59
N ASN A 579 -14.04 3.33 -4.69
CA ASN A 579 -15.16 2.95 -3.83
C ASN A 579 -14.89 3.29 -2.34
N GLY A 580 -13.80 4.01 -2.11
CA GLY A 580 -13.34 4.42 -0.79
C GLY A 580 -13.89 5.78 -0.36
N PRO A 581 -13.61 6.21 0.87
CA PRO A 581 -14.12 7.48 1.41
C PRO A 581 -13.57 8.73 0.72
N TYR A 582 -12.50 8.61 -0.04
CA TYR A 582 -11.83 9.73 -0.74
C TYR A 582 -12.20 9.84 -2.23
N ALA A 583 -13.04 8.95 -2.77
CA ALA A 583 -13.34 8.91 -4.21
C ALA A 583 -13.86 10.24 -4.75
N ASP A 584 -14.85 10.82 -4.07
CA ASP A 584 -15.43 12.10 -4.47
C ASP A 584 -14.46 13.27 -4.31
N ALA A 585 -13.65 13.27 -3.25
CA ALA A 585 -12.63 14.30 -3.02
C ALA A 585 -11.52 14.26 -4.09
N VAL A 586 -11.08 13.06 -4.48
CA VAL A 586 -10.10 12.87 -5.57
C VAL A 586 -10.68 13.35 -6.90
N ALA A 587 -11.91 12.97 -7.24
CA ALA A 587 -12.55 13.40 -8.48
C ALA A 587 -12.70 14.94 -8.53
N ALA A 588 -13.15 15.55 -7.44
CA ALA A 588 -13.27 17.01 -7.35
C ALA A 588 -11.92 17.72 -7.43
N ALA A 589 -10.85 17.17 -6.84
CA ALA A 589 -9.51 17.73 -6.92
C ALA A 589 -8.94 17.63 -8.35
N GLN A 590 -9.17 16.51 -9.03
CA GLN A 590 -8.79 16.32 -10.44
C GLN A 590 -9.50 17.34 -11.34
N GLU A 591 -10.80 17.50 -11.20
CA GLU A 591 -11.58 18.49 -11.97
C GLU A 591 -11.06 19.93 -11.77
N ARG A 592 -10.74 20.30 -10.53
CA ARG A 592 -10.15 21.62 -10.24
C ARG A 592 -8.77 21.80 -10.88
N ALA A 593 -7.94 20.75 -10.84
CA ALA A 593 -6.61 20.77 -11.44
C ALA A 593 -6.67 20.89 -12.97
N ASP A 594 -7.57 20.15 -13.61
CA ASP A 594 -7.79 20.18 -15.06
C ASP A 594 -8.30 21.57 -15.50
N LYS A 595 -9.27 22.13 -14.80
CA LYS A 595 -9.76 23.49 -15.07
C LYS A 595 -8.65 24.54 -14.93
N ALA A 596 -7.85 24.47 -13.87
CA ALA A 596 -6.73 25.39 -13.68
C ALA A 596 -5.63 25.20 -14.76
N ALA A 597 -5.48 24.02 -15.35
CA ALA A 597 -4.59 23.78 -16.48
C ALA A 597 -5.14 24.39 -17.78
N ASP A 598 -6.44 24.24 -18.04
CA ASP A 598 -7.13 24.80 -19.20
C ASP A 598 -7.16 26.32 -19.16
N ASP A 599 -7.41 26.93 -18.01
CA ASP A 599 -7.39 28.39 -17.82
C ASP A 599 -6.00 28.96 -18.13
N ARG A 600 -4.94 28.29 -17.65
CA ARG A 600 -3.55 28.67 -17.97
C ARG A 600 -3.23 28.52 -19.46
N ALA A 601 -3.68 27.42 -20.09
CA ALA A 601 -3.48 27.19 -21.52
C ALA A 601 -4.26 28.21 -22.36
N GLY A 602 -5.47 28.58 -21.96
CA GLY A 602 -6.28 29.62 -22.59
C GLY A 602 -5.61 31.01 -22.53
N THR A 603 -5.06 31.39 -21.36
CA THR A 603 -4.33 32.65 -21.16
C THR A 603 -3.07 32.71 -22.05
N VAL A 604 -2.33 31.61 -22.16
CA VAL A 604 -1.13 31.53 -23.03
C VAL A 604 -1.50 31.64 -24.53
N ARG A 605 -2.68 31.18 -24.96
CA ARG A 605 -3.14 31.32 -26.34
C ARG A 605 -3.54 32.75 -26.69
N LEU A 606 -4.12 33.50 -25.75
CA LEU A 606 -4.50 34.90 -25.94
C LEU A 606 -3.28 35.84 -26.06
N ASP A 607 -2.20 35.53 -25.35
CA ASP A 607 -0.94 36.32 -25.41
C ASP A 607 -0.10 36.06 -26.67
N LYS A 608 -0.38 35.00 -27.43
CA LYS A 608 0.38 34.60 -28.64
C LYS A 608 -0.28 34.87 -29.97
N THR A 609 -1.31 35.71 -30.03
CA THR A 609 -1.83 36.16 -31.32
C THR A 609 -0.90 37.25 -31.86
N PRO A 610 -0.02 36.98 -32.85
CA PRO A 610 0.73 38.07 -33.48
C PRO A 610 -0.27 38.90 -34.28
N GLU A 611 -0.28 40.22 -34.06
CA GLU A 611 -0.88 41.14 -34.98
C GLU A 611 -0.17 41.00 -36.34
N PHE A 612 -0.84 40.39 -37.30
CA PHE A 612 -0.46 40.42 -38.69
C PHE A 612 -0.71 41.85 -39.18
N SER A 613 0.30 42.72 -39.07
CA SER A 613 0.33 43.97 -39.80
C SER A 613 0.44 43.64 -41.29
N GLY A 614 -0.68 43.78 -41.99
CA GLY A 614 -0.72 43.65 -43.42
C GLY A 614 0.19 44.70 -44.07
N THR A 615 1.25 44.25 -44.75
CA THR A 615 1.97 45.01 -45.77
C THR A 615 1.38 44.64 -47.10
N GLU A 616 0.71 45.62 -47.72
CA GLU A 616 0.23 45.58 -49.09
C GLU A 616 1.33 45.13 -50.06
N ALA A 617 1.08 44.08 -50.79
CA ALA A 617 1.89 43.69 -51.95
C ALA A 617 1.47 44.54 -53.14
N THR A 618 2.34 45.43 -53.59
CA THR A 618 2.25 46.11 -54.87
C THR A 618 2.57 45.12 -56.00
N PRO A 619 1.78 45.03 -57.08
CA PRO A 619 2.07 44.15 -58.20
C PRO A 619 3.08 44.77 -59.15
N LEU A 620 4.07 43.97 -59.56
CA LEU A 620 4.79 44.07 -60.84
C LEU A 620 4.93 42.65 -61.43
#